data_f6506f1f7f55ce780967562891ebef16
#
_entry.id   f6506f1f7f55ce780967562891ebef16
#
_cell.length_a   1.000
_cell.length_b   1.000
_cell.length_c   1.000
_cell.angle_alpha   90.00
_cell.angle_beta   90.00
_cell.angle_gamma   90.00
#
_symmetry.space_group_name_H-M   'P 1'
#
loop_
_entity.id
_entity.type
_entity.pdbx_description
1 polymer ?
#
loop_
_entity_poly.entity_id
_entity_poly.type
_entity_poly.pdbx_seq_one_letter_code
_entity_poly.pdbx_strand_id
1 'polypeptide(L)'
;MTGDATEAVILYGTEQPPAPIQRFQQGPLSFDLEAGKLRYIRLAGIEVLRSVAFVVRGPGWESPAPRISDLEAREGADALDIRYKAFYETAGGQIEIAAHIRAPAAGGLTFQAKARPLTDFTTARTSFCILHPAAAAGGPLRVTQPDESVETARFPDTISAHQPFMNIRALTHEAAPGLKVTVRMEGDIWEMEDQRNWTDASFKTYGRPRDIPWPYTIAKGETVVQRTVLSFAGEAPGGARAGGVSGGPRRETVEIALGAATIGELPKLALAVSPEEAPHALAAAGRLSAAPAQLIGWYEHGAHGLGELKAYAALAREMGAPLGLELVLSCRSAPAAEFAEIAGLLRQAGLAPASITPIQAPMTKWVLKPPEEFGLPGFAELYGAARKAFPGIAIGAGVTSNFTELNIDRPSLAEADYVTHAPPG
;
A
#
# COMPACT_ATOMS: atom_id res chain seq x y z
N MET A 1 -25.53 -6.57 24.91
CA MET A 1 -26.12 -5.36 24.33
C MET A 1 -25.91 -5.46 22.82
N THR A 2 -26.92 -5.97 22.12
CA THR A 2 -26.99 -6.01 20.65
C THR A 2 -27.74 -4.74 20.23
N GLY A 3 -27.05 -3.62 20.20
CA GLY A 3 -27.55 -2.46 19.49
C GLY A 3 -27.52 -2.79 18.01
N ASP A 4 -28.63 -2.61 17.30
CA ASP A 4 -28.68 -2.76 15.85
C ASP A 4 -27.61 -1.84 15.25
N ALA A 5 -26.69 -2.42 14.47
CA ALA A 5 -25.69 -1.64 13.77
C ALA A 5 -26.38 -0.68 12.80
N THR A 6 -25.94 0.58 12.77
CA THR A 6 -26.51 1.55 11.83
C THR A 6 -26.18 1.17 10.39
N GLU A 7 -26.96 1.66 9.43
CA GLU A 7 -26.71 1.44 8.01
C GLU A 7 -25.28 1.89 7.62
N ALA A 8 -24.77 2.97 8.23
CA ALA A 8 -23.42 3.46 8.00
C ALA A 8 -22.37 2.43 8.45
N VAL A 9 -22.52 1.82 9.61
CA VAL A 9 -21.61 0.77 10.10
C VAL A 9 -21.67 -0.47 9.22
N ILE A 10 -22.87 -0.85 8.74
CA ILE A 10 -23.04 -2.00 7.85
C ILE A 10 -22.35 -1.76 6.50
N LEU A 11 -22.51 -0.56 5.91
CA LEU A 11 -22.00 -0.24 4.58
C LEU A 11 -20.52 0.18 4.58
N TYR A 12 -20.04 0.83 5.63
CA TYR A 12 -18.71 1.49 5.65
C TYR A 12 -17.82 1.03 6.81
N GLY A 13 -18.34 0.25 7.74
CA GLY A 13 -17.61 -0.16 8.94
C GLY A 13 -17.42 0.95 9.99
N THR A 14 -18.05 2.12 9.80
CA THR A 14 -17.90 3.31 10.65
C THR A 14 -19.16 4.17 10.62
N GLU A 15 -19.42 4.92 11.72
CA GLU A 15 -20.45 5.95 11.79
C GLU A 15 -20.07 7.24 11.01
N GLN A 16 -18.80 7.37 10.61
CA GLN A 16 -18.34 8.55 9.87
C GLN A 16 -18.84 8.49 8.42
N PRO A 17 -19.55 9.54 7.95
CA PRO A 17 -19.96 9.57 6.56
C PRO A 17 -18.73 9.65 5.64
N PRO A 18 -18.79 9.02 4.44
CA PRO A 18 -17.75 9.19 3.45
C PRO A 18 -17.61 10.67 3.04
N ALA A 19 -16.40 11.06 2.63
CA ALA A 19 -16.19 12.41 2.11
C ALA A 19 -17.13 12.67 0.91
N PRO A 20 -17.74 13.87 0.80
CA PRO A 20 -18.61 14.19 -0.31
C PRO A 20 -17.83 14.18 -1.63
N ILE A 21 -18.40 13.52 -2.63
CA ILE A 21 -17.84 13.43 -3.98
C ILE A 21 -18.60 14.41 -4.88
N GLN A 22 -17.86 15.32 -5.51
CA GLN A 22 -18.39 16.20 -6.55
C GLN A 22 -17.91 15.73 -7.91
N ARG A 23 -18.82 15.51 -8.84
CA ARG A 23 -18.52 15.04 -10.20
C ARG A 23 -18.53 16.21 -11.17
N PHE A 24 -17.47 16.33 -11.96
CA PHE A 24 -17.29 17.38 -12.95
C PHE A 24 -17.10 16.78 -14.35
N GLN A 25 -17.58 17.53 -15.35
CA GLN A 25 -17.39 17.21 -16.76
C GLN A 25 -17.13 18.48 -17.55
N GLN A 26 -16.08 18.48 -18.40
CA GLN A 26 -15.78 19.55 -19.34
C GLN A 26 -15.47 18.93 -20.71
N GLY A 27 -16.37 19.07 -21.65
CA GLY A 27 -16.27 18.37 -22.94
C GLY A 27 -16.17 16.85 -22.74
N PRO A 28 -15.16 16.18 -23.31
CA PRO A 28 -14.97 14.75 -23.15
C PRO A 28 -14.29 14.37 -21.83
N LEU A 29 -13.73 15.32 -21.08
CA LEU A 29 -13.03 15.10 -19.83
C LEU A 29 -14.02 15.05 -18.67
N SER A 30 -13.91 14.04 -17.81
CA SER A 30 -14.67 13.95 -16.55
C SER A 30 -13.76 13.47 -15.42
N PHE A 31 -14.10 13.87 -14.19
CA PHE A 31 -13.41 13.43 -12.97
C PHE A 31 -14.29 13.66 -11.74
N ASP A 32 -13.96 12.99 -10.66
CA ASP A 32 -14.53 13.18 -9.34
C ASP A 32 -13.55 14.01 -8.49
N LEU A 33 -14.06 14.99 -7.73
CA LEU A 33 -13.32 15.72 -6.70
C LEU A 33 -13.76 15.22 -5.32
N GLU A 34 -12.82 14.62 -4.60
CA GLU A 34 -13.02 14.03 -3.28
C GLU A 34 -11.94 14.53 -2.31
N ALA A 35 -12.33 15.25 -1.26
CA ALA A 35 -11.39 15.79 -0.27
C ALA A 35 -10.16 16.50 -0.89
N GLY A 36 -10.37 17.28 -1.96
CA GLY A 36 -9.30 17.99 -2.68
C GLY A 36 -8.45 17.13 -3.61
N LYS A 37 -8.85 15.89 -3.88
CA LYS A 37 -8.16 14.97 -4.81
C LYS A 37 -9.01 14.78 -6.05
N LEU A 38 -8.36 14.81 -7.23
CA LEU A 38 -8.98 14.34 -8.46
C LEU A 38 -8.93 12.82 -8.49
N ARG A 39 -10.08 12.20 -8.76
CA ARG A 39 -10.23 10.75 -8.84
C ARG A 39 -10.87 10.37 -10.16
N TYR A 40 -10.49 9.19 -10.67
CA TYR A 40 -11.11 8.60 -11.87
C TYR A 40 -11.19 9.58 -13.04
N ILE A 41 -10.05 10.15 -13.39
CA ILE A 41 -9.94 11.08 -14.53
C ILE A 41 -10.14 10.29 -15.81
N ARG A 42 -11.20 10.63 -16.58
CA ARG A 42 -11.59 9.93 -17.80
C ARG A 42 -11.66 10.89 -18.98
N LEU A 43 -11.25 10.40 -20.13
CA LEU A 43 -11.46 11.07 -21.41
C LEU A 43 -12.40 10.23 -22.28
N ALA A 44 -13.56 10.77 -22.65
CA ALA A 44 -14.60 10.04 -23.35
C ALA A 44 -14.98 8.69 -22.71
N GLY A 45 -15.03 8.64 -21.36
CA GLY A 45 -15.33 7.46 -20.58
C GLY A 45 -14.15 6.51 -20.28
N ILE A 46 -13.02 6.69 -20.97
CA ILE A 46 -11.80 5.88 -20.75
C ILE A 46 -11.02 6.47 -19.56
N GLU A 47 -10.71 5.65 -18.55
CA GLU A 47 -9.87 6.07 -17.43
C GLU A 47 -8.44 6.30 -17.92
N VAL A 48 -7.98 7.55 -17.80
CA VAL A 48 -6.65 7.97 -18.21
C VAL A 48 -5.69 8.09 -17.02
N LEU A 49 -6.20 8.45 -15.86
CA LEU A 49 -5.49 8.43 -14.57
C LEU A 49 -6.45 8.04 -13.45
N ARG A 50 -5.97 7.28 -12.48
CA ARG A 50 -6.70 6.92 -11.28
C ARG A 50 -6.87 8.09 -10.32
N SER A 51 -5.80 8.91 -10.13
CA SER A 51 -5.84 10.06 -9.23
C SER A 51 -4.74 11.08 -9.55
N VAL A 52 -5.02 12.35 -9.25
CA VAL A 52 -4.03 13.41 -9.07
C VAL A 52 -4.34 14.13 -7.77
N ALA A 53 -3.42 14.11 -6.83
CA ALA A 53 -3.60 14.69 -5.50
C ALA A 53 -2.35 15.45 -5.05
N PHE A 54 -2.51 16.59 -4.37
CA PHE A 54 -1.43 17.20 -3.63
C PHE A 54 -1.46 16.61 -2.21
N VAL A 55 -0.40 15.88 -1.86
CA VAL A 55 -0.33 15.09 -0.63
C VAL A 55 0.59 15.78 0.37
N VAL A 56 0.14 15.84 1.62
CA VAL A 56 0.93 16.28 2.76
C VAL A 56 1.08 15.12 3.72
N ARG A 57 2.34 14.78 4.05
CA ARG A 57 2.69 13.76 5.04
C ARG A 57 3.34 14.43 6.23
N GLY A 58 2.95 14.04 7.43
CA GLY A 58 3.69 14.44 8.62
C GLY A 58 5.08 13.83 8.69
N PRO A 59 5.91 14.22 9.69
CA PRO A 59 7.29 13.77 9.78
C PRO A 59 7.45 12.25 9.98
N GLY A 60 6.44 11.58 10.55
CA GLY A 60 6.35 10.13 10.72
C GLY A 60 5.55 9.40 9.64
N TRP A 61 5.39 10.00 8.45
CA TRP A 61 4.59 9.46 7.32
C TRP A 61 3.08 9.43 7.54
N GLU A 62 2.57 9.98 8.63
CA GLU A 62 1.13 10.11 8.85
C GLU A 62 0.45 10.88 7.71
N SER A 63 -0.77 10.50 7.39
CA SER A 63 -1.56 11.02 6.26
C SER A 63 -2.81 11.72 6.78
N PRO A 64 -2.70 12.95 7.29
CA PRO A 64 -3.86 13.65 7.81
C PRO A 64 -4.85 13.98 6.69
N ALA A 65 -6.14 13.93 7.00
CA ALA A 65 -7.16 14.43 6.11
C ALA A 65 -7.11 15.97 6.07
N PRO A 66 -7.23 16.61 4.90
CA PRO A 66 -7.29 18.06 4.80
C PRO A 66 -8.63 18.59 5.31
N ARG A 67 -8.61 19.78 5.90
CA ARG A 67 -9.80 20.59 6.09
C ARG A 67 -9.92 21.51 4.86
N ILE A 68 -10.92 21.23 4.02
CA ILE A 68 -11.17 22.01 2.79
C ILE A 68 -12.03 23.22 3.13
N SER A 69 -11.66 24.38 2.58
CA SER A 69 -12.42 25.63 2.65
C SER A 69 -12.37 26.38 1.31
N ASP A 70 -13.21 27.38 1.17
CA ASP A 70 -13.27 28.30 0.02
C ASP A 70 -13.38 27.54 -1.33
N LEU A 71 -14.13 26.42 -1.35
CA LEU A 71 -14.32 25.64 -2.55
C LEU A 71 -15.30 26.38 -3.49
N GLU A 72 -14.76 26.83 -4.60
CA GLU A 72 -15.51 27.45 -5.71
C GLU A 72 -15.28 26.63 -6.99
N ALA A 73 -16.36 26.28 -7.67
CA ALA A 73 -16.34 25.68 -8.99
C ALA A 73 -17.13 26.57 -9.97
N ARG A 74 -16.50 26.98 -11.05
CA ARG A 74 -17.11 27.79 -12.11
C ARG A 74 -17.05 27.01 -13.42
N GLU A 75 -18.22 26.60 -13.86
CA GLU A 75 -18.40 25.89 -15.13
C GLU A 75 -18.71 26.93 -16.22
N GLY A 76 -17.84 27.01 -17.22
CA GLY A 76 -17.99 27.90 -18.34
C GLY A 76 -17.86 27.18 -19.69
N ALA A 77 -18.35 27.79 -20.77
CA ALA A 77 -18.24 27.23 -22.12
C ALA A 77 -16.78 26.97 -22.52
N ASP A 78 -15.85 27.82 -22.08
CA ASP A 78 -14.44 27.73 -22.46
C ASP A 78 -13.60 26.88 -21.51
N ALA A 79 -13.97 26.81 -20.22
CA ALA A 79 -13.24 26.06 -19.23
C ALA A 79 -14.07 25.82 -17.95
N LEU A 80 -13.75 24.75 -17.26
CA LEU A 80 -14.06 24.52 -15.85
C LEU A 80 -12.88 25.07 -15.02
N ASP A 81 -13.18 25.88 -13.99
CA ASP A 81 -12.21 26.46 -13.05
C ASP A 81 -12.63 26.15 -11.63
N ILE A 82 -11.79 25.41 -10.89
CA ILE A 82 -12.06 25.02 -9.50
C ILE A 82 -10.94 25.55 -8.62
N ARG A 83 -11.31 26.19 -7.50
CA ARG A 83 -10.38 26.71 -6.49
C ARG A 83 -10.81 26.29 -5.12
N TYR A 84 -9.85 26.00 -4.25
CA TYR A 84 -10.11 25.72 -2.84
C TYR A 84 -8.83 25.93 -2.03
N LYS A 85 -8.99 25.97 -0.71
CA LYS A 85 -7.89 25.86 0.24
C LYS A 85 -7.98 24.52 0.98
N ALA A 86 -6.82 23.93 1.23
CA ALA A 86 -6.69 22.73 2.06
C ALA A 86 -5.74 23.05 3.23
N PHE A 87 -6.24 22.92 4.44
CA PHE A 87 -5.45 23.13 5.65
C PHE A 87 -5.08 21.78 6.25
N TYR A 88 -3.80 21.64 6.61
CA TYR A 88 -3.26 20.46 7.28
C TYR A 88 -2.58 20.85 8.58
N GLU A 89 -2.76 20.00 9.58
CA GLU A 89 -2.09 20.07 10.87
C GLU A 89 -1.51 18.70 11.20
N THR A 90 -0.22 18.66 11.54
CA THR A 90 0.53 17.44 11.86
C THR A 90 1.45 17.71 13.05
N ALA A 91 2.11 16.68 13.56
CA ALA A 91 3.18 16.87 14.53
C ALA A 91 4.32 17.79 14.03
N GLY A 92 4.45 17.94 12.70
CA GLY A 92 5.46 18.81 12.06
C GLY A 92 5.05 20.27 11.92
N GLY A 93 3.81 20.67 12.31
CA GLY A 93 3.32 22.04 12.21
C GLY A 93 2.06 22.18 11.36
N GLN A 94 1.81 23.39 10.87
CA GLN A 94 0.61 23.77 10.11
C GLN A 94 0.98 24.32 8.73
N ILE A 95 0.23 23.88 7.71
CA ILE A 95 0.42 24.31 6.32
C ILE A 95 -0.93 24.49 5.61
N GLU A 96 -1.04 25.54 4.80
CA GLU A 96 -2.17 25.82 3.92
C GLU A 96 -1.76 25.59 2.47
N ILE A 97 -2.61 24.92 1.70
CA ILE A 97 -2.45 24.71 0.27
C ILE A 97 -3.55 25.47 -0.46
N ALA A 98 -3.18 26.45 -1.30
CA ALA A 98 -4.09 27.05 -2.26
C ALA A 98 -4.05 26.24 -3.55
N ALA A 99 -5.17 25.64 -3.90
CA ALA A 99 -5.33 24.74 -5.04
C ALA A 99 -6.10 25.44 -6.17
N HIS A 100 -5.65 25.22 -7.41
CA HIS A 100 -6.31 25.69 -8.61
C HIS A 100 -6.30 24.60 -9.68
N ILE A 101 -7.49 24.16 -10.08
CA ILE A 101 -7.70 23.19 -11.14
C ILE A 101 -8.40 23.88 -12.29
N ARG A 102 -7.86 23.71 -13.51
CA ARG A 102 -8.46 24.25 -14.72
C ARG A 102 -8.50 23.19 -15.81
N ALA A 103 -9.68 22.98 -16.38
CA ALA A 103 -9.89 22.10 -17.51
C ALA A 103 -10.48 22.90 -18.68
N PRO A 104 -9.68 23.23 -19.73
CA PRO A 104 -10.18 23.91 -20.94
C PRO A 104 -11.13 23.00 -21.72
N ALA A 105 -12.12 23.60 -22.39
CA ALA A 105 -13.03 22.86 -23.29
C ALA A 105 -12.31 22.18 -24.47
N ALA A 106 -11.18 22.76 -24.90
CA ALA A 106 -10.32 22.18 -25.92
C ALA A 106 -9.59 20.88 -25.49
N GLY A 107 -9.72 20.47 -24.22
CA GLY A 107 -9.09 19.30 -23.63
C GLY A 107 -7.87 19.64 -22.79
N GLY A 108 -7.46 18.66 -21.97
CA GLY A 108 -6.39 18.80 -20.99
C GLY A 108 -6.88 19.25 -19.62
N LEU A 109 -5.96 19.23 -18.65
CA LEU A 109 -6.22 19.66 -17.29
C LEU A 109 -4.94 20.17 -16.67
N THR A 110 -5.02 21.25 -15.90
CA THR A 110 -3.94 21.74 -15.06
C THR A 110 -4.38 21.72 -13.61
N PHE A 111 -3.55 21.16 -12.72
CA PHE A 111 -3.72 21.25 -11.29
C PHE A 111 -2.47 21.91 -10.69
N GLN A 112 -2.64 23.11 -10.15
CA GLN A 112 -1.59 23.84 -9.46
C GLN A 112 -1.87 23.85 -7.95
N ALA A 113 -0.84 23.60 -7.16
CA ALA A 113 -0.85 23.71 -5.71
C ALA A 113 0.22 24.73 -5.28
N LYS A 114 -0.18 25.65 -4.41
CA LYS A 114 0.70 26.60 -3.75
C LYS A 114 0.65 26.34 -2.25
N ALA A 115 1.69 25.70 -1.74
CA ALA A 115 1.81 25.33 -0.33
C ALA A 115 2.50 26.46 0.44
N ARG A 116 1.91 26.90 1.54
CA ARG A 116 2.42 27.94 2.42
C ARG A 116 2.37 27.48 3.89
N PRO A 117 3.51 27.20 4.53
CA PRO A 117 3.58 26.93 5.94
C PRO A 117 3.12 28.13 6.79
N LEU A 118 2.29 27.88 7.79
CA LEU A 118 1.85 28.86 8.78
C LEU A 118 2.74 28.89 10.01
N THR A 119 3.44 27.79 10.25
CA THR A 119 4.56 27.60 11.18
C THR A 119 5.73 27.05 10.40
N ASP A 120 6.92 26.90 10.98
CA ASP A 120 7.90 25.98 10.40
C ASP A 120 7.26 24.61 10.29
N PHE A 121 7.35 23.98 9.12
CA PHE A 121 6.61 22.76 8.80
C PHE A 121 7.57 21.62 8.45
N THR A 122 7.73 20.69 9.39
CA THR A 122 8.53 19.48 9.17
C THR A 122 7.65 18.39 8.56
N THR A 123 8.10 17.80 7.47
CA THR A 123 7.30 16.87 6.66
C THR A 123 8.17 15.76 6.07
N ALA A 124 7.61 14.57 5.95
CA ALA A 124 8.22 13.51 5.16
C ALA A 124 7.97 13.73 3.66
N ARG A 125 6.84 14.35 3.29
CA ARG A 125 6.50 14.66 1.89
C ARG A 125 5.40 15.73 1.80
N THR A 126 5.63 16.71 0.93
CA THR A 126 4.64 17.72 0.55
C THR A 126 4.76 17.93 -0.95
N SER A 127 3.96 17.20 -1.75
CA SER A 127 4.08 17.18 -3.21
C SER A 127 2.86 16.52 -3.89
N PHE A 128 2.80 16.65 -5.22
CA PHE A 128 1.85 15.88 -6.01
C PHE A 128 2.14 14.37 -5.96
N CYS A 129 1.05 13.61 -5.96
CA CYS A 129 1.00 12.18 -6.13
C CYS A 129 0.01 11.88 -7.27
N ILE A 130 0.48 11.16 -8.29
CA ILE A 130 -0.29 10.77 -9.46
C ILE A 130 -0.39 9.25 -9.47
N LEU A 131 -1.61 8.73 -9.58
CA LEU A 131 -1.86 7.29 -9.68
C LEU A 131 -2.25 6.94 -11.12
N HIS A 132 -1.48 6.06 -11.74
CA HIS A 132 -1.82 5.45 -13.02
C HIS A 132 -2.59 4.14 -12.77
N PRO A 133 -3.60 3.79 -13.57
CA PRO A 133 -4.37 2.58 -13.37
C PRO A 133 -3.51 1.32 -13.53
N ALA A 134 -3.80 0.26 -12.77
CA ALA A 134 -3.08 -1.02 -12.87
C ALA A 134 -3.17 -1.65 -14.28
N ALA A 135 -4.22 -1.33 -15.03
CA ALA A 135 -4.36 -1.75 -16.44
C ALA A 135 -3.23 -1.25 -17.35
N ALA A 136 -2.43 -0.28 -16.92
CA ALA A 136 -1.23 0.18 -17.63
C ALA A 136 -0.07 -0.83 -17.56
N ALA A 137 -0.12 -1.86 -16.69
CA ALA A 137 0.93 -2.86 -16.54
C ALA A 137 1.34 -3.47 -17.90
N GLY A 138 2.65 -3.60 -18.13
CA GLY A 138 3.19 -4.08 -19.41
C GLY A 138 3.00 -3.12 -20.59
N GLY A 139 2.24 -2.03 -20.43
CA GLY A 139 1.95 -1.05 -21.48
C GLY A 139 3.15 -0.15 -21.81
N PRO A 140 3.18 0.46 -23.02
CA PRO A 140 4.26 1.34 -23.44
C PRO A 140 4.27 2.64 -22.61
N LEU A 141 5.47 3.09 -22.27
CA LEU A 141 5.71 4.29 -21.50
C LEU A 141 6.88 5.09 -22.10
N ARG A 142 6.74 6.41 -22.13
CA ARG A 142 7.85 7.32 -22.38
C ARG A 142 8.09 8.15 -21.13
N VAL A 143 9.31 8.13 -20.63
CA VAL A 143 9.75 8.89 -19.46
C VAL A 143 10.57 10.07 -19.95
N THR A 144 10.13 11.29 -19.70
CA THR A 144 10.89 12.51 -19.98
C THR A 144 11.64 12.90 -18.71
N GLN A 145 12.93 13.08 -18.81
CA GLN A 145 13.82 13.48 -17.73
C GLN A 145 13.82 15.02 -17.53
N PRO A 146 14.41 15.57 -16.44
CA PRO A 146 14.52 17.02 -16.24
C PRO A 146 15.29 17.77 -17.33
N ASP A 147 16.24 17.12 -18.01
CA ASP A 147 17.01 17.65 -19.14
C ASP A 147 16.30 17.52 -20.49
N GLU A 148 15.01 17.16 -20.47
CA GLU A 148 14.14 16.89 -21.63
C GLU A 148 14.57 15.67 -22.47
N SER A 149 15.56 14.90 -22.05
CA SER A 149 15.85 13.59 -22.66
C SER A 149 14.66 12.64 -22.46
N VAL A 150 14.47 11.70 -23.38
CA VAL A 150 13.32 10.78 -23.38
C VAL A 150 13.79 9.34 -23.43
N GLU A 151 13.41 8.58 -22.43
CA GLU A 151 13.54 7.13 -22.37
C GLU A 151 12.24 6.47 -22.87
N THR A 152 12.36 5.48 -23.75
CA THR A 152 11.25 4.61 -24.14
C THR A 152 11.28 3.34 -23.29
N ALA A 153 10.22 3.09 -22.57
CA ALA A 153 10.12 2.03 -21.59
C ALA A 153 8.74 1.35 -21.62
N ARG A 154 8.46 0.54 -20.63
CA ARG A 154 7.16 -0.06 -20.37
C ARG A 154 6.88 -0.02 -18.88
N PHE A 155 5.62 0.14 -18.47
CA PHE A 155 5.24 -0.13 -17.10
C PHE A 155 5.63 -1.57 -16.71
N PRO A 156 6.10 -1.81 -15.48
CA PRO A 156 6.39 -3.17 -15.03
C PRO A 156 5.18 -4.08 -15.18
N ASP A 157 5.39 -5.25 -15.79
CA ASP A 157 4.35 -6.29 -15.88
C ASP A 157 4.25 -7.04 -14.56
N THR A 158 5.38 -7.55 -14.08
CA THR A 158 5.51 -8.08 -12.72
C THR A 158 5.76 -6.95 -11.73
N ILE A 159 5.36 -7.14 -10.45
CA ILE A 159 5.52 -6.12 -9.41
C ILE A 159 7.01 -5.77 -9.23
N SER A 160 7.38 -4.51 -9.50
CA SER A 160 8.75 -4.03 -9.33
C SER A 160 9.07 -3.85 -7.85
N ALA A 161 10.17 -4.47 -7.39
CA ALA A 161 10.61 -4.35 -6.01
C ALA A 161 11.10 -2.93 -5.65
N HIS A 162 11.71 -2.25 -6.62
CA HIS A 162 12.27 -0.90 -6.48
C HIS A 162 11.52 0.09 -7.37
N GLN A 163 11.85 1.38 -7.23
CA GLN A 163 11.32 2.43 -8.09
C GLN A 163 11.70 2.14 -9.55
N PRO A 164 10.73 1.82 -10.43
CA PRO A 164 11.02 1.48 -11.81
C PRO A 164 11.56 2.67 -12.63
N PHE A 165 11.18 3.89 -12.23
CA PHE A 165 11.61 5.10 -12.92
C PHE A 165 11.93 6.22 -11.93
N MET A 166 13.05 6.90 -12.18
CA MET A 166 13.59 7.98 -11.37
C MET A 166 13.73 9.25 -12.22
N ASN A 167 13.92 10.40 -11.56
CA ASN A 167 14.21 11.69 -12.22
C ASN A 167 13.17 12.06 -13.30
N ILE A 168 11.90 11.91 -12.99
CA ILE A 168 10.81 12.09 -13.93
C ILE A 168 10.44 13.59 -14.03
N ARG A 169 10.28 14.09 -15.26
CA ARG A 169 9.66 15.38 -15.58
C ARG A 169 8.28 15.18 -16.19
N ALA A 170 8.12 14.20 -17.08
CA ALA A 170 6.84 13.86 -17.66
C ALA A 170 6.77 12.35 -17.96
N LEU A 171 5.54 11.84 -17.97
CA LEU A 171 5.21 10.47 -18.38
C LEU A 171 4.20 10.52 -19.51
N THR A 172 4.45 9.79 -20.61
CA THR A 172 3.47 9.59 -21.66
C THR A 172 3.17 8.11 -21.82
N HIS A 173 1.92 7.74 -21.68
CA HIS A 173 1.45 6.38 -21.85
C HIS A 173 0.23 6.29 -22.77
N GLU A 174 -0.08 5.11 -23.23
CA GLU A 174 -1.27 4.83 -24.03
C GLU A 174 -2.39 4.31 -23.12
N ALA A 175 -3.44 5.11 -22.92
CA ALA A 175 -4.58 4.72 -22.07
C ALA A 175 -5.56 3.78 -22.79
N ALA A 176 -5.60 3.86 -24.11
CA ALA A 176 -6.32 2.95 -25.00
C ALA A 176 -5.68 3.03 -26.39
N PRO A 177 -5.91 2.06 -27.30
CA PRO A 177 -5.35 2.09 -28.65
C PRO A 177 -5.57 3.44 -29.35
N GLY A 178 -4.46 4.12 -29.68
CA GLY A 178 -4.48 5.43 -30.33
C GLY A 178 -4.69 6.64 -29.39
N LEU A 179 -4.99 6.44 -28.12
CA LEU A 179 -5.15 7.52 -27.14
C LEU A 179 -3.92 7.64 -26.23
N LYS A 180 -3.11 8.66 -26.43
CA LYS A 180 -1.94 8.96 -25.60
C LYS A 180 -2.26 10.01 -24.55
N VAL A 181 -1.78 9.80 -23.35
CA VAL A 181 -1.90 10.70 -22.18
C VAL A 181 -0.51 11.10 -21.74
N THR A 182 -0.26 12.40 -21.65
CA THR A 182 0.97 12.94 -21.10
C THR A 182 0.67 13.66 -19.80
N VAL A 183 1.39 13.30 -18.76
CA VAL A 183 1.39 13.98 -17.45
C VAL A 183 2.75 14.65 -17.27
N ARG A 184 2.77 15.99 -17.30
CA ARG A 184 3.96 16.78 -17.02
C ARG A 184 3.87 17.39 -15.64
N MET A 185 4.96 17.31 -14.89
CA MET A 185 5.04 17.77 -13.51
C MET A 185 6.12 18.82 -13.36
N GLU A 186 5.84 19.88 -12.57
CA GLU A 186 6.71 21.04 -12.39
C GLU A 186 6.83 21.42 -10.93
N GLY A 187 7.99 21.96 -10.53
CA GLY A 187 8.26 22.47 -9.19
C GLY A 187 8.99 21.49 -8.27
N ASP A 188 9.31 20.28 -8.74
CA ASP A 188 10.11 19.28 -8.02
C ASP A 188 10.68 18.25 -9.02
N ILE A 189 11.30 17.21 -8.52
CA ILE A 189 11.70 15.99 -9.22
C ILE A 189 10.78 14.86 -8.76
N TRP A 190 10.44 13.93 -9.66
CA TRP A 190 9.53 12.82 -9.37
C TRP A 190 10.18 11.46 -9.59
N GLU A 191 9.64 10.47 -8.92
CA GLU A 191 9.95 9.06 -9.11
C GLU A 191 8.65 8.24 -9.15
N MET A 192 8.71 7.05 -9.72
CA MET A 192 7.59 6.12 -9.72
C MET A 192 7.84 4.98 -8.74
N GLU A 193 6.79 4.59 -8.05
CA GLU A 193 6.72 3.38 -7.23
C GLU A 193 5.64 2.45 -7.78
N ASP A 194 5.92 1.18 -7.82
CA ASP A 194 4.91 0.17 -8.12
C ASP A 194 4.06 -0.07 -6.88
N GLN A 195 2.90 0.60 -6.82
CA GLN A 195 2.05 0.59 -5.64
C GLN A 195 1.40 -0.78 -5.38
N ARG A 196 1.49 -1.72 -6.34
CA ARG A 196 1.05 -3.11 -6.14
C ARG A 196 1.85 -3.81 -5.04
N ASN A 197 3.06 -3.34 -4.72
CA ASN A 197 3.81 -3.75 -3.51
C ASN A 197 3.01 -3.52 -2.21
N TRP A 198 2.10 -2.56 -2.21
CA TRP A 198 1.27 -2.17 -1.07
C TRP A 198 -0.19 -2.58 -1.27
N THR A 199 -0.45 -3.56 -2.14
CA THR A 199 -1.80 -4.05 -2.49
C THR A 199 -2.73 -3.00 -3.13
N ASP A 200 -2.21 -1.86 -3.59
CA ASP A 200 -2.96 -0.86 -4.33
C ASP A 200 -2.84 -1.11 -5.84
N ALA A 201 -3.96 -1.14 -6.55
CA ALA A 201 -4.04 -1.42 -7.98
C ALA A 201 -3.65 -0.18 -8.81
N SER A 202 -2.41 0.34 -8.63
CA SER A 202 -1.90 1.51 -9.33
C SER A 202 -0.38 1.53 -9.45
N PHE A 203 0.12 2.41 -10.36
CA PHE A 203 1.51 2.89 -10.33
C PHE A 203 1.49 4.32 -9.81
N LYS A 204 2.30 4.61 -8.80
CA LYS A 204 2.33 5.89 -8.10
C LYS A 204 3.55 6.71 -8.50
N THR A 205 3.32 7.84 -9.15
CA THR A 205 4.36 8.85 -9.41
C THR A 205 4.21 9.98 -8.40
N TYR A 206 5.29 10.32 -7.71
CA TYR A 206 5.26 11.31 -6.65
C TYR A 206 6.50 12.18 -6.62
N GLY A 207 6.32 13.40 -6.19
CA GLY A 207 7.41 14.32 -5.90
C GLY A 207 7.95 14.14 -4.52
N ARG A 208 9.03 14.56 -4.31
CA ARG A 208 10.36 14.46 -3.77
C ARG A 208 10.81 13.01 -3.69
N PRO A 209 11.83 12.60 -4.47
CA PRO A 209 12.40 11.25 -4.46
C PRO A 209 12.82 10.80 -3.06
N ARG A 210 12.68 9.52 -2.78
CA ARG A 210 12.96 8.91 -1.48
C ARG A 210 14.43 9.00 -1.07
N ASP A 211 15.34 9.05 -2.02
CA ASP A 211 16.79 9.19 -1.78
C ASP A 211 17.18 10.60 -1.31
N ILE A 212 16.29 11.58 -1.43
CA ILE A 212 16.49 12.91 -0.85
C ILE A 212 16.09 12.85 0.63
N PRO A 213 16.95 13.37 1.56
CA PRO A 213 16.72 13.27 2.99
C PRO A 213 15.32 13.72 3.44
N TRP A 214 14.73 12.91 4.31
CA TRP A 214 13.45 13.16 4.97
C TRP A 214 13.54 12.77 6.46
N PRO A 215 12.74 13.34 7.39
CA PRO A 215 11.90 14.50 7.15
C PRO A 215 12.71 15.77 6.83
N TYR A 216 12.09 16.76 6.19
CA TYR A 216 12.67 18.06 5.91
C TYR A 216 11.73 19.17 6.37
N THR A 217 12.28 20.38 6.57
CA THR A 217 11.50 21.53 7.04
C THR A 217 11.32 22.55 5.92
N ILE A 218 10.08 22.99 5.73
CA ILE A 218 9.72 24.15 4.91
C ILE A 218 9.52 25.31 5.90
N ALA A 219 10.31 26.36 5.75
CA ALA A 219 10.29 27.47 6.69
C ALA A 219 8.97 28.24 6.62
N LYS A 220 8.53 28.80 7.76
CA LYS A 220 7.36 29.67 7.83
C LYS A 220 7.43 30.78 6.81
N GLY A 221 6.36 30.91 6.00
CA GLY A 221 6.24 31.95 4.97
C GLY A 221 6.94 31.63 3.64
N GLU A 222 7.75 30.59 3.58
CA GLU A 222 8.22 30.03 2.31
C GLU A 222 7.01 29.57 1.46
N THR A 223 7.19 29.57 0.16
CA THR A 223 6.12 29.13 -0.75
C THR A 223 6.66 28.06 -1.69
N VAL A 224 6.08 26.89 -1.63
CA VAL A 224 6.32 25.80 -2.57
C VAL A 224 5.22 25.79 -3.60
N VAL A 225 5.58 25.92 -4.88
CA VAL A 225 4.62 25.90 -6.00
C VAL A 225 4.93 24.69 -6.85
N GLN A 226 3.93 23.85 -7.03
CA GLN A 226 4.00 22.70 -7.94
C GLN A 226 2.79 22.71 -8.88
N ARG A 227 2.97 22.10 -10.06
CA ARG A 227 1.93 21.99 -11.05
C ARG A 227 2.00 20.66 -11.78
N THR A 228 0.82 20.08 -12.03
CA THR A 228 0.64 18.91 -12.88
C THR A 228 -0.22 19.32 -14.08
N VAL A 229 0.25 19.00 -15.29
CA VAL A 229 -0.44 19.31 -16.55
C VAL A 229 -0.71 18.01 -17.28
N LEU A 230 -1.99 17.72 -17.55
CA LEU A 230 -2.44 16.63 -18.40
C LEU A 230 -2.72 17.13 -19.79
N SER A 231 -2.21 16.43 -20.79
CA SER A 231 -2.51 16.62 -22.18
C SER A 231 -2.81 15.30 -22.88
N PHE A 232 -3.61 15.36 -23.93
CA PHE A 232 -4.08 14.20 -24.65
C PHE A 232 -3.74 14.33 -26.12
N ALA A 233 -3.39 13.20 -26.78
CA ALA A 233 -3.12 13.13 -28.20
C ALA A 233 -3.77 11.85 -28.79
N GLY A 234 -4.31 11.98 -30.01
CA GLY A 234 -5.07 10.92 -30.65
C GLY A 234 -6.55 10.95 -30.29
N GLU A 235 -7.30 9.95 -30.75
CA GLU A 235 -8.73 9.85 -30.52
C GLU A 235 -9.07 8.66 -29.63
N ALA A 236 -10.07 8.83 -28.76
CA ALA A 236 -10.60 7.72 -27.98
C ALA A 236 -11.27 6.70 -28.92
N PRO A 237 -10.99 5.39 -28.79
CA PRO A 237 -11.65 4.37 -29.59
C PRO A 237 -13.16 4.49 -29.49
N GLY A 238 -13.85 4.44 -30.64
CA GLY A 238 -15.29 4.32 -30.69
C GLY A 238 -16.10 5.60 -30.66
N GLY A 239 -15.48 6.79 -30.91
CA GLY A 239 -16.24 8.03 -31.10
C GLY A 239 -17.36 8.23 -30.07
N ALA A 240 -17.09 7.89 -28.79
CA ALA A 240 -18.06 8.03 -27.73
C ALA A 240 -18.42 9.53 -27.65
N ARG A 241 -19.53 9.89 -28.26
CA ARG A 241 -20.19 11.16 -28.02
C ARG A 241 -20.26 11.31 -26.51
N ALA A 242 -19.90 12.50 -26.05
CA ALA A 242 -20.23 12.92 -24.70
C ALA A 242 -21.74 12.71 -24.51
N GLY A 243 -22.11 11.51 -24.14
CA GLY A 243 -23.43 11.22 -23.64
C GLY A 243 -23.52 12.00 -22.36
N GLY A 244 -24.24 13.11 -22.39
CA GLY A 244 -24.53 13.85 -21.20
C GLY A 244 -25.06 12.87 -20.17
N VAL A 245 -24.38 12.77 -19.03
CA VAL A 245 -24.90 12.10 -17.85
C VAL A 245 -25.98 13.01 -17.26
N SER A 246 -27.07 13.16 -18.01
CA SER A 246 -28.34 13.61 -17.46
C SER A 246 -29.02 12.37 -16.91
N GLY A 247 -28.73 12.06 -15.69
CA GLY A 247 -29.37 10.99 -14.96
C GLY A 247 -28.69 10.87 -13.63
N GLY A 248 -29.44 11.12 -12.55
CA GLY A 248 -29.06 10.69 -11.21
C GLY A 248 -28.65 9.20 -11.21
N PRO A 249 -28.13 8.67 -10.11
CA PRO A 249 -27.62 7.32 -10.08
C PRO A 249 -28.67 6.37 -10.65
N ARG A 250 -28.45 5.86 -11.85
CA ARG A 250 -29.20 4.68 -12.31
C ARG A 250 -28.91 3.63 -11.25
N ARG A 251 -29.90 3.35 -10.43
CA ARG A 251 -29.91 2.12 -9.65
C ARG A 251 -30.03 0.99 -10.67
N GLU A 252 -28.91 0.60 -11.26
CA GLU A 252 -28.83 -0.68 -11.94
C GLU A 252 -29.00 -1.74 -10.85
N THR A 253 -30.10 -2.45 -10.89
CA THR A 253 -30.29 -3.61 -10.03
C THR A 253 -29.29 -4.65 -10.49
N VAL A 254 -28.31 -4.97 -9.67
CA VAL A 254 -27.39 -6.08 -9.89
C VAL A 254 -28.03 -7.31 -9.26
N GLU A 255 -28.39 -8.29 -10.08
CA GLU A 255 -28.83 -9.58 -9.59
C GLU A 255 -27.62 -10.44 -9.26
N ILE A 256 -27.51 -10.86 -7.98
CA ILE A 256 -26.47 -11.77 -7.51
C ILE A 256 -27.12 -13.14 -7.35
N ALA A 257 -26.74 -14.09 -8.18
CA ALA A 257 -27.15 -15.47 -8.08
C ALA A 257 -26.00 -16.37 -7.62
N LEU A 258 -26.24 -17.17 -6.59
CA LEU A 258 -25.28 -18.20 -6.17
C LEU A 258 -25.42 -19.40 -7.12
N GLY A 259 -24.35 -19.73 -7.83
CA GLY A 259 -24.30 -20.95 -8.64
C GLY A 259 -24.34 -22.21 -7.78
N ALA A 260 -24.94 -23.28 -8.28
CA ALA A 260 -24.96 -24.55 -7.58
C ALA A 260 -23.62 -25.33 -7.64
N ALA A 261 -22.72 -24.94 -8.54
CA ALA A 261 -21.43 -25.60 -8.70
C ALA A 261 -20.38 -25.01 -7.75
N THR A 262 -19.64 -25.87 -7.05
CA THR A 262 -18.45 -25.48 -6.33
C THR A 262 -17.34 -25.15 -7.33
N ILE A 263 -16.84 -23.91 -7.29
CA ILE A 263 -15.80 -23.41 -8.22
C ILE A 263 -14.40 -23.49 -7.61
N GLY A 264 -14.28 -23.80 -6.31
CA GLY A 264 -13.02 -23.91 -5.60
C GLY A 264 -13.24 -24.15 -4.10
N GLU A 265 -12.14 -24.38 -3.41
CA GLU A 265 -12.11 -24.45 -1.95
C GLU A 265 -11.57 -23.13 -1.38
N LEU A 266 -12.10 -22.72 -0.23
CA LEU A 266 -11.55 -21.59 0.50
C LEU A 266 -10.14 -21.94 1.02
N PRO A 267 -9.19 -20.97 1.04
CA PRO A 267 -7.91 -21.17 1.70
C PRO A 267 -8.11 -21.58 3.17
N LYS A 268 -7.20 -22.39 3.67
CA LYS A 268 -7.19 -22.75 5.09
C LYS A 268 -6.95 -21.49 5.93
N LEU A 269 -7.80 -21.27 6.94
CA LEU A 269 -7.66 -20.15 7.86
C LEU A 269 -6.82 -20.55 9.07
N ALA A 270 -5.80 -19.76 9.39
CA ALA A 270 -5.02 -19.89 10.61
C ALA A 270 -5.39 -18.77 11.59
N LEU A 271 -5.22 -19.05 12.88
CA LEU A 271 -5.33 -18.06 13.95
C LEU A 271 -3.92 -17.69 14.44
N ALA A 272 -3.54 -16.43 14.28
CA ALA A 272 -2.31 -15.90 14.87
C ALA A 272 -2.54 -15.59 16.36
N VAL A 273 -1.57 -15.94 17.19
CA VAL A 273 -1.66 -15.76 18.64
C VAL A 273 -0.30 -15.33 19.17
N SER A 274 -0.24 -14.20 19.86
CA SER A 274 0.98 -13.78 20.57
C SER A 274 1.18 -14.59 21.86
N PRO A 275 2.39 -14.61 22.43
CA PRO A 275 2.64 -15.29 23.69
C PRO A 275 1.74 -14.79 24.84
N GLU A 276 1.50 -13.47 24.89
CA GLU A 276 0.67 -12.82 25.92
C GLU A 276 -0.81 -13.17 25.74
N GLU A 277 -1.25 -13.38 24.51
CA GLU A 277 -2.65 -13.74 24.19
C GLU A 277 -2.94 -15.23 24.36
N ALA A 278 -1.94 -16.10 24.34
CA ALA A 278 -2.13 -17.55 24.39
C ALA A 278 -2.95 -18.02 25.61
N PRO A 279 -2.79 -17.49 26.85
CA PRO A 279 -3.63 -17.86 27.98
C PRO A 279 -5.09 -17.40 27.82
N HIS A 280 -5.32 -16.23 27.21
CA HIS A 280 -6.66 -15.71 26.94
C HIS A 280 -7.36 -16.49 25.82
N ALA A 281 -6.62 -16.83 24.77
CA ALA A 281 -7.09 -17.68 23.68
C ALA A 281 -7.46 -19.08 24.19
N LEU A 282 -6.66 -19.65 25.09
CA LEU A 282 -6.95 -20.93 25.73
C LEU A 282 -8.26 -20.85 26.54
N ALA A 283 -8.46 -19.80 27.32
CA ALA A 283 -9.70 -19.61 28.10
C ALA A 283 -10.94 -19.41 27.21
N ALA A 284 -10.75 -18.96 25.99
CA ALA A 284 -11.82 -18.70 25.01
C ALA A 284 -11.99 -19.85 23.98
N ALA A 285 -11.15 -20.86 23.98
CA ALA A 285 -11.10 -21.91 22.94
C ALA A 285 -12.45 -22.58 22.72
N GLY A 286 -13.18 -22.90 23.79
CA GLY A 286 -14.50 -23.53 23.72
C GLY A 286 -15.62 -22.63 23.12
N ARG A 287 -15.35 -21.37 22.82
CA ARG A 287 -16.31 -20.45 22.16
C ARG A 287 -16.25 -20.52 20.65
N LEU A 288 -15.22 -21.14 20.08
CA LEU A 288 -15.09 -21.29 18.63
C LEU A 288 -16.00 -22.44 18.18
N SER A 289 -16.78 -22.22 17.15
CA SER A 289 -17.66 -23.23 16.55
C SER A 289 -16.91 -24.29 15.76
N ALA A 290 -15.66 -24.01 15.36
CA ALA A 290 -14.77 -24.93 14.65
C ALA A 290 -13.32 -24.60 15.00
N ALA A 291 -12.46 -25.62 14.98
CA ALA A 291 -11.02 -25.44 15.14
C ALA A 291 -10.44 -24.70 13.92
N PRO A 292 -9.47 -23.78 14.12
CA PRO A 292 -8.73 -23.20 12.99
C PRO A 292 -7.92 -24.31 12.30
N ALA A 293 -7.63 -24.13 11.02
CA ALA A 293 -6.82 -25.09 10.28
C ALA A 293 -5.37 -25.17 10.82
N GLN A 294 -4.90 -24.08 11.42
CA GLN A 294 -3.60 -23.96 12.05
C GLN A 294 -3.60 -22.80 13.06
N LEU A 295 -2.76 -22.93 14.09
CA LEU A 295 -2.35 -21.81 14.94
C LEU A 295 -0.99 -21.30 14.46
N ILE A 296 -0.76 -19.99 14.50
CA ILE A 296 0.55 -19.38 14.25
C ILE A 296 0.97 -18.64 15.51
N GLY A 297 2.04 -19.11 16.15
CA GLY A 297 2.60 -18.50 17.36
C GLY A 297 3.86 -17.70 17.03
N TRP A 298 4.05 -16.60 17.75
CA TRP A 298 5.28 -15.81 17.73
C TRP A 298 6.17 -16.20 18.91
N TYR A 299 7.44 -16.51 18.66
CA TYR A 299 8.40 -16.81 19.72
C TYR A 299 9.73 -16.10 19.46
N GLU A 300 10.14 -15.24 20.36
CA GLU A 300 11.40 -14.50 20.30
C GLU A 300 12.40 -15.10 21.29
N HIS A 301 13.48 -15.69 20.77
CA HIS A 301 14.53 -16.29 21.57
C HIS A 301 15.28 -15.23 22.38
N GLY A 302 15.35 -15.44 23.69
CA GLY A 302 15.97 -14.50 24.64
C GLY A 302 15.01 -13.45 25.22
N ALA A 303 13.81 -13.30 24.68
CA ALA A 303 12.72 -12.53 25.28
C ALA A 303 11.66 -13.46 25.90
N HIS A 304 11.32 -14.54 25.21
CA HIS A 304 10.36 -15.54 25.66
C HIS A 304 11.08 -16.81 26.17
N GLY A 305 10.42 -17.57 27.03
CA GLY A 305 10.99 -18.75 27.64
C GLY A 305 10.11 -20.00 27.53
N LEU A 306 10.33 -20.94 28.44
CA LEU A 306 9.61 -22.21 28.48
C LEU A 306 8.11 -22.03 28.82
N GLY A 307 7.74 -20.96 29.53
CA GLY A 307 6.37 -20.68 29.93
C GLY A 307 5.46 -20.47 28.74
N GLU A 308 5.89 -19.63 27.81
CA GLU A 308 5.16 -19.28 26.59
C GLU A 308 5.00 -20.49 25.67
N LEU A 309 6.05 -21.30 25.52
CA LEU A 309 5.99 -22.53 24.74
C LEU A 309 5.02 -23.56 25.34
N LYS A 310 4.94 -23.66 26.67
CA LYS A 310 3.95 -24.51 27.36
C LYS A 310 2.53 -24.00 27.16
N ALA A 311 2.32 -22.67 27.16
CA ALA A 311 1.02 -22.07 26.88
C ALA A 311 0.56 -22.39 25.44
N TYR A 312 1.45 -22.29 24.47
CA TYR A 312 1.18 -22.69 23.08
C TYR A 312 0.88 -24.21 22.97
N ALA A 313 1.64 -25.06 23.66
CA ALA A 313 1.37 -26.49 23.65
C ALA A 313 -0.01 -26.83 24.22
N ALA A 314 -0.43 -26.12 25.27
CA ALA A 314 -1.76 -26.29 25.87
C ALA A 314 -2.86 -25.82 24.91
N LEU A 315 -2.69 -24.62 24.30
CA LEU A 315 -3.64 -24.06 23.34
C LEU A 315 -3.82 -24.96 22.11
N ALA A 316 -2.72 -25.41 21.50
CA ALA A 316 -2.75 -26.30 20.35
C ALA A 316 -3.49 -27.62 20.64
N ARG A 317 -3.28 -28.18 21.83
CA ARG A 317 -3.97 -29.40 22.29
C ARG A 317 -5.45 -29.15 22.51
N GLU A 318 -5.82 -28.06 23.18
CA GLU A 318 -7.22 -27.75 23.49
C GLU A 318 -8.01 -27.45 22.20
N MET A 319 -7.40 -26.78 21.26
CA MET A 319 -8.04 -26.46 19.97
C MET A 319 -7.99 -27.62 18.97
N GLY A 320 -7.19 -28.67 19.23
CA GLY A 320 -6.99 -29.73 18.24
C GLY A 320 -6.38 -29.28 16.94
N ALA A 321 -5.62 -28.16 16.95
CA ALA A 321 -5.05 -27.52 15.77
C ALA A 321 -3.51 -27.59 15.78
N PRO A 322 -2.86 -27.86 14.63
CA PRO A 322 -1.41 -27.81 14.53
C PRO A 322 -0.90 -26.39 14.76
N LEU A 323 0.26 -26.24 15.39
CA LEU A 323 0.90 -24.95 15.64
C LEU A 323 2.10 -24.77 14.72
N GLY A 324 2.14 -23.69 13.95
CA GLY A 324 3.34 -23.15 13.33
C GLY A 324 3.97 -22.08 14.22
N LEU A 325 5.30 -21.95 14.18
CA LEU A 325 6.03 -20.92 14.91
C LEU A 325 6.74 -19.97 13.95
N GLU A 326 6.47 -18.67 14.10
CA GLU A 326 7.34 -17.61 13.65
C GLU A 326 8.43 -17.44 14.71
N LEU A 327 9.63 -17.91 14.39
CA LEU A 327 10.71 -18.13 15.34
C LEU A 327 11.79 -17.04 15.15
N VAL A 328 11.79 -16.06 16.05
CA VAL A 328 12.75 -14.96 16.01
C VAL A 328 14.01 -15.32 16.76
N LEU A 329 15.14 -15.36 16.05
CA LEU A 329 16.46 -15.55 16.63
C LEU A 329 16.99 -14.23 17.18
N SER A 330 17.63 -14.28 18.34
CA SER A 330 18.24 -13.11 18.98
C SER A 330 19.47 -12.56 18.20
N CYS A 331 20.07 -13.39 17.35
CA CYS A 331 21.30 -13.13 16.59
C CYS A 331 22.52 -12.82 17.48
N ARG A 332 22.52 -13.33 18.71
CA ARG A 332 23.66 -13.19 19.66
C ARG A 332 24.70 -14.31 19.48
N SER A 333 24.32 -15.40 18.84
CA SER A 333 25.17 -16.52 18.47
C SER A 333 24.86 -17.03 17.08
N ALA A 334 25.65 -17.97 16.59
CA ALA A 334 25.40 -18.56 15.28
C ALA A 334 24.00 -19.26 15.25
N PRO A 335 23.28 -19.22 14.12
CA PRO A 335 21.93 -19.78 14.02
C PRO A 335 21.82 -21.22 14.52
N ALA A 336 22.81 -22.07 14.21
CA ALA A 336 22.81 -23.47 14.65
C ALA A 336 22.81 -23.62 16.18
N ALA A 337 23.50 -22.75 16.91
CA ALA A 337 23.54 -22.78 18.37
C ALA A 337 22.20 -22.32 18.95
N GLU A 338 21.64 -21.21 18.47
CA GLU A 338 20.33 -20.73 18.92
C GLU A 338 19.21 -21.77 18.65
N PHE A 339 19.21 -22.38 17.45
CA PHE A 339 18.24 -23.43 17.14
C PHE A 339 18.38 -24.66 18.02
N ALA A 340 19.61 -25.04 18.42
CA ALA A 340 19.82 -26.17 19.35
C ALA A 340 19.21 -25.88 20.73
N GLU A 341 19.37 -24.67 21.25
CA GLU A 341 18.75 -24.21 22.49
C GLU A 341 17.23 -24.22 22.40
N ILE A 342 16.67 -23.64 21.34
CA ILE A 342 15.23 -23.58 21.09
C ILE A 342 14.64 -25.00 20.95
N ALA A 343 15.29 -25.87 20.21
CA ALA A 343 14.88 -27.30 20.11
C ALA A 343 14.84 -27.97 21.46
N GLY A 344 15.77 -27.62 22.36
CA GLY A 344 15.76 -28.06 23.76
C GLY A 344 14.52 -27.57 24.52
N LEU A 345 14.18 -26.29 24.39
CA LEU A 345 13.02 -25.70 25.04
C LEU A 345 11.69 -26.26 24.49
N LEU A 346 11.58 -26.47 23.17
CA LEU A 346 10.42 -27.10 22.55
C LEU A 346 10.17 -28.51 23.09
N ARG A 347 11.22 -29.33 23.22
CA ARG A 347 11.11 -30.68 23.84
C ARG A 347 10.64 -30.57 25.29
N GLN A 348 11.18 -29.67 26.10
CA GLN A 348 10.78 -29.44 27.50
C GLN A 348 9.33 -28.96 27.62
N ALA A 349 8.85 -28.19 26.64
CA ALA A 349 7.47 -27.73 26.58
C ALA A 349 6.49 -28.84 26.14
N GLY A 350 6.99 -29.95 25.59
CA GLY A 350 6.15 -30.95 24.92
C GLY A 350 5.47 -30.42 23.66
N LEU A 351 6.12 -29.47 22.97
CA LEU A 351 5.61 -28.80 21.76
C LEU A 351 6.37 -29.30 20.52
N ALA A 352 5.63 -29.91 19.58
CA ALA A 352 6.11 -30.26 18.27
C ALA A 352 5.43 -29.34 17.26
N PRO A 353 6.10 -28.26 16.77
CA PRO A 353 5.51 -27.38 15.80
C PRO A 353 5.33 -28.08 14.45
N ALA A 354 4.24 -27.78 13.76
CA ALA A 354 3.97 -28.29 12.41
C ALA A 354 4.82 -27.58 11.35
N SER A 355 5.18 -26.33 11.61
CA SER A 355 6.04 -25.52 10.75
C SER A 355 6.83 -24.49 11.57
N ILE A 356 7.97 -24.07 11.02
CA ILE A 356 8.81 -23.03 11.61
C ILE A 356 9.18 -22.04 10.51
N THR A 357 8.94 -20.75 10.76
CA THR A 357 9.49 -19.65 9.95
C THR A 357 10.59 -18.97 10.75
N PRO A 358 11.87 -19.23 10.48
CA PRO A 358 12.98 -18.58 11.19
C PRO A 358 13.16 -17.14 10.70
N ILE A 359 13.30 -16.23 11.64
CA ILE A 359 13.42 -14.78 11.41
C ILE A 359 14.57 -14.27 12.28
N GLN A 360 15.35 -13.34 11.78
CA GLN A 360 16.41 -12.69 12.52
C GLN A 360 15.85 -11.42 13.20
N ALA A 361 16.10 -11.21 14.48
CA ALA A 361 15.51 -10.09 15.26
C ALA A 361 15.67 -8.71 14.59
N PRO A 362 16.82 -8.34 14.02
CA PRO A 362 16.92 -7.08 13.28
C PRO A 362 16.02 -6.97 12.06
N MET A 363 15.61 -8.11 11.47
CA MET A 363 14.75 -8.19 10.27
C MET A 363 13.24 -8.18 10.60
N THR A 364 12.86 -8.12 11.87
CA THR A 364 11.45 -8.00 12.29
C THR A 364 10.88 -6.60 12.08
N LYS A 365 11.75 -5.61 11.89
CA LYS A 365 11.37 -4.23 11.59
C LYS A 365 11.35 -4.01 10.08
N TRP A 366 10.77 -2.90 9.68
CA TRP A 366 10.80 -2.49 8.28
C TRP A 366 12.25 -2.23 7.82
N VAL A 367 12.80 -3.16 7.06
CA VAL A 367 14.18 -3.17 6.58
C VAL A 367 14.16 -3.38 5.07
N LEU A 368 14.86 -2.52 4.34
CA LEU A 368 14.96 -2.56 2.88
C LEU A 368 16.35 -3.02 2.40
N LYS A 369 17.07 -3.78 3.23
CA LYS A 369 18.42 -4.23 2.97
C LYS A 369 18.56 -5.70 3.38
N PRO A 370 19.37 -6.49 2.64
CA PRO A 370 19.57 -7.90 2.96
C PRO A 370 20.30 -8.09 4.31
N PRO A 371 20.12 -9.25 4.96
CA PRO A 371 20.71 -9.54 6.27
C PRO A 371 22.22 -9.32 6.34
N GLU A 372 22.93 -9.61 5.27
CA GLU A 372 24.40 -9.50 5.19
C GLU A 372 24.90 -8.05 5.35
N GLU A 373 24.10 -7.05 4.95
CA GLU A 373 24.45 -5.64 5.18
C GLU A 373 24.40 -5.24 6.67
N PHE A 374 23.76 -6.07 7.52
CA PHE A 374 23.73 -5.93 8.97
C PHE A 374 24.74 -6.84 9.67
N GLY A 375 25.60 -7.53 8.91
CA GLY A 375 26.52 -8.52 9.45
C GLY A 375 25.85 -9.80 9.95
N LEU A 376 24.64 -10.07 9.48
CA LEU A 376 23.85 -11.26 9.81
C LEU A 376 24.10 -12.37 8.79
N PRO A 377 23.91 -13.64 9.19
CA PRO A 377 23.90 -14.76 8.24
C PRO A 377 22.84 -14.58 7.17
N GLY A 378 23.17 -14.89 5.93
CA GLY A 378 22.21 -14.88 4.83
C GLY A 378 21.11 -15.93 4.98
N PHE A 379 20.04 -15.78 4.22
CA PHE A 379 18.88 -16.68 4.28
C PHE A 379 19.20 -18.14 4.05
N ALA A 380 20.10 -18.47 3.12
CA ALA A 380 20.48 -19.86 2.86
C ALA A 380 21.12 -20.52 4.08
N GLU A 381 22.00 -19.81 4.82
CA GLU A 381 22.61 -20.30 6.05
C GLU A 381 21.56 -20.46 7.16
N LEU A 382 20.68 -19.45 7.31
CA LEU A 382 19.60 -19.47 8.32
C LEU A 382 18.68 -20.66 8.12
N TYR A 383 18.13 -20.84 6.92
CA TYR A 383 17.18 -21.92 6.61
C TYR A 383 17.87 -23.29 6.63
N GLY A 384 19.11 -23.39 6.15
CA GLY A 384 19.91 -24.61 6.22
C GLY A 384 20.20 -25.05 7.66
N ALA A 385 20.45 -24.09 8.56
CA ALA A 385 20.62 -24.39 9.98
C ALA A 385 19.29 -24.82 10.63
N ALA A 386 18.18 -24.15 10.30
CA ALA A 386 16.85 -24.53 10.79
C ALA A 386 16.47 -25.96 10.33
N ARG A 387 16.69 -26.30 9.07
CA ARG A 387 16.43 -27.62 8.50
C ARG A 387 17.18 -28.73 9.24
N LYS A 388 18.42 -28.47 9.62
CA LYS A 388 19.25 -29.43 10.41
C LYS A 388 18.74 -29.58 11.85
N ALA A 389 18.31 -28.49 12.48
CA ALA A 389 17.86 -28.51 13.86
C ALA A 389 16.46 -29.11 14.02
N PHE A 390 15.61 -29.00 12.99
CA PHE A 390 14.21 -29.44 13.01
C PHE A 390 13.89 -30.41 11.86
N PRO A 391 14.47 -31.60 11.84
CA PRO A 391 14.26 -32.58 10.79
C PRO A 391 12.78 -32.98 10.70
N GLY A 392 12.22 -32.97 9.49
CA GLY A 392 10.83 -33.37 9.24
C GLY A 392 9.79 -32.29 9.53
N ILE A 393 10.20 -31.10 10.00
CA ILE A 393 9.32 -29.95 10.20
C ILE A 393 9.40 -29.05 8.94
N ALA A 394 8.26 -28.56 8.47
CA ALA A 394 8.21 -27.64 7.36
C ALA A 394 8.89 -26.30 7.72
N ILE A 395 9.85 -25.88 6.91
CA ILE A 395 10.58 -24.62 7.10
C ILE A 395 10.03 -23.57 6.16
N GLY A 396 9.53 -22.47 6.71
CA GLY A 396 9.08 -21.29 5.96
C GLY A 396 10.20 -20.32 5.69
N ALA A 397 10.09 -19.63 4.57
CA ALA A 397 10.90 -18.46 4.26
C ALA A 397 10.00 -17.22 4.20
N GLY A 398 10.55 -16.06 4.47
CA GLY A 398 9.82 -14.81 4.33
C GLY A 398 10.10 -13.80 5.42
N VAL A 399 9.19 -12.86 5.52
CA VAL A 399 9.27 -11.72 6.43
C VAL A 399 7.97 -11.59 7.23
N THR A 400 8.06 -11.00 8.41
CA THR A 400 6.88 -10.65 9.23
C THR A 400 6.36 -9.26 8.95
N SER A 401 7.08 -8.52 8.11
CA SER A 401 6.69 -7.23 7.58
C SER A 401 5.84 -7.38 6.30
N ASN A 402 5.80 -6.36 5.45
CA ASN A 402 4.91 -6.34 4.30
C ASN A 402 5.45 -7.14 3.11
N PHE A 403 4.60 -7.39 2.12
CA PHE A 403 5.00 -7.99 0.84
C PHE A 403 6.16 -7.23 0.16
N THR A 404 6.25 -5.92 0.36
CA THR A 404 7.30 -5.06 -0.20
C THR A 404 8.70 -5.55 0.17
N GLU A 405 8.95 -5.84 1.45
CA GLU A 405 10.24 -6.34 1.93
C GLU A 405 10.54 -7.71 1.36
N LEU A 406 9.55 -8.60 1.33
CA LEU A 406 9.69 -9.90 0.70
C LEU A 406 10.03 -9.79 -0.80
N ASN A 407 9.44 -8.83 -1.51
CA ASN A 407 9.69 -8.63 -2.94
C ASN A 407 11.06 -8.00 -3.21
N ILE A 408 11.59 -7.19 -2.29
CA ILE A 408 12.93 -6.60 -2.36
C ILE A 408 13.99 -7.66 -2.07
N ASP A 409 13.82 -8.38 -0.97
CA ASP A 409 14.80 -9.32 -0.46
C ASP A 409 14.24 -10.75 -0.54
N ARG A 410 14.15 -11.26 -1.77
CA ARG A 410 13.55 -12.57 -2.07
C ARG A 410 14.39 -13.70 -1.52
N PRO A 411 13.93 -14.39 -0.47
CA PRO A 411 14.65 -15.54 0.04
C PRO A 411 14.69 -16.67 -0.99
N SER A 412 15.79 -17.43 -1.00
CA SER A 412 15.88 -18.63 -1.83
C SER A 412 14.86 -19.68 -1.41
N LEU A 413 14.01 -20.12 -2.33
CA LEU A 413 13.05 -21.19 -2.10
C LEU A 413 13.68 -22.58 -2.12
N ALA A 414 14.98 -22.72 -2.45
CA ALA A 414 15.66 -24.01 -2.44
C ALA A 414 15.72 -24.63 -1.01
N GLU A 415 15.72 -23.79 0.01
CA GLU A 415 15.85 -24.20 1.41
C GLU A 415 14.51 -24.13 2.19
N ALA A 416 13.42 -23.70 1.55
CA ALA A 416 12.13 -23.48 2.20
C ALA A 416 11.01 -24.32 1.58
N ASP A 417 10.01 -24.70 2.40
CA ASP A 417 8.83 -25.46 1.97
C ASP A 417 7.64 -24.53 1.65
N TYR A 418 7.66 -23.30 2.16
CA TYR A 418 6.62 -22.30 1.94
C TYR A 418 7.17 -20.89 2.14
N VAL A 419 6.40 -19.90 1.72
CA VAL A 419 6.73 -18.46 1.90
C VAL A 419 5.62 -17.77 2.68
N THR A 420 6.00 -16.86 3.57
CA THR A 420 5.08 -16.04 4.36
C THR A 420 5.44 -14.56 4.29
N HIS A 421 4.43 -13.72 4.42
CA HIS A 421 4.56 -12.27 4.62
C HIS A 421 3.29 -11.75 5.31
N ALA A 422 3.39 -10.59 5.98
CA ALA A 422 2.21 -9.89 6.43
C ALA A 422 1.60 -9.07 5.26
N PRO A 423 0.28 -8.91 5.19
CA PRO A 423 -0.32 -7.94 4.29
C PRO A 423 0.08 -6.53 4.73
N PRO A 424 0.21 -5.56 3.81
CA PRO A 424 0.37 -4.17 4.19
C PRO A 424 -0.85 -3.70 4.98
N GLY A 425 -0.60 -3.03 6.12
CA GLY A 425 -1.61 -2.49 7.03
C GLY A 425 -2.28 -1.22 6.52
#